data_5adc52aee620acb8b2f41ea8e1a43d9f
#
_entry.id   5adc52aee620acb8b2f41ea8e1a43d9f
#
_cell.length_a   1.000
_cell.length_b   1.000
_cell.length_c   1.000
_cell.angle_alpha   90.00
_cell.angle_beta   90.00
_cell.angle_gamma   90.00
#
_symmetry.space_group_name_H-M   'P 1'
#
loop_
_entity.id
_entity.type
_entity.pdbx_description
1 polymer ?
#
loop_
_entity_poly.entity_id
_entity_poly.type
_entity_poly.pdbx_seq_one_letter_code
_entity_poly.pdbx_strand_id
1 'polypeptide(L)'
;MILTPEYIFKTIECIRPDFLAAHGIKALVLDVDNTLTADNSQVLEPTVQAWLDEMRAAGIRLTIVSNNTAKRVRPFAERIGLDWVPLACKPFTIGLRVARRRLGCKKSEMAMVGDQIFADRMAAGLCLYLMPRTNHDKNKFVLLKRKFEPYWIDKYYQKGGKLYE
;
A
#
# COMPACT_ATOMS: atom_id res chain seq x y z
N MET A 1 -0.15 18.09 4.21
CA MET A 1 -1.60 17.93 4.43
C MET A 1 -1.87 16.44 4.52
N ILE A 2 -2.65 15.97 5.49
CA ILE A 2 -2.74 14.55 5.88
C ILE A 2 -3.27 13.60 4.77
N LEU A 3 -4.06 14.10 3.83
CA LEU A 3 -4.72 13.27 2.82
C LEU A 3 -4.09 13.33 1.42
N THR A 4 -3.12 14.22 1.18
CA THR A 4 -2.43 14.23 -0.11
C THR A 4 -1.41 13.10 -0.16
N PRO A 5 -1.40 12.23 -1.20
CA PRO A 5 -0.31 11.27 -1.39
C PRO A 5 1.04 11.96 -1.49
N GLU A 6 2.10 11.30 -1.06
CA GLU A 6 3.47 11.76 -1.30
C GLU A 6 3.92 11.42 -2.72
N TYR A 7 3.53 10.24 -3.22
CA TYR A 7 3.87 9.77 -4.56
C TYR A 7 2.73 8.98 -5.17
N ILE A 8 2.48 9.16 -6.46
CA ILE A 8 1.47 8.42 -7.22
C ILE A 8 2.17 7.61 -8.31
N PHE A 9 1.90 6.33 -8.35
CA PHE A 9 2.42 5.39 -9.33
C PHE A 9 1.32 4.90 -10.26
N LYS A 10 1.65 4.57 -11.50
CA LYS A 10 0.72 4.01 -12.46
C LYS A 10 0.19 2.65 -11.98
N THR A 11 1.10 1.79 -11.56
CA THR A 11 0.82 0.48 -10.95
C THR A 11 1.80 0.23 -9.80
N ILE A 12 1.59 -0.84 -9.04
CA ILE A 12 2.48 -1.19 -7.94
C ILE A 12 3.89 -1.57 -8.44
N GLU A 13 3.98 -2.17 -9.62
CA GLU A 13 5.25 -2.58 -10.24
C GLU A 13 6.15 -1.41 -10.63
N CYS A 14 5.56 -0.20 -10.74
CA CYS A 14 6.33 1.03 -10.96
C CYS A 14 7.08 1.52 -9.72
N ILE A 15 6.80 0.94 -8.55
CA ILE A 15 7.57 1.19 -7.32
C ILE A 15 8.85 0.37 -7.39
N ARG A 16 9.97 1.02 -7.70
CA ARG A 16 11.27 0.35 -7.95
C ARG A 16 12.17 0.39 -6.72
N PRO A 17 13.10 -0.59 -6.55
CA PRO A 17 14.04 -0.61 -5.43
C PRO A 17 14.94 0.62 -5.34
N ASP A 18 15.37 1.18 -6.46
CA ASP A 18 16.18 2.39 -6.52
C ASP A 18 15.42 3.61 -5.99
N PHE A 19 14.12 3.73 -6.32
CA PHE A 19 13.25 4.75 -5.75
C PHE A 19 13.18 4.62 -4.22
N LEU A 20 13.00 3.41 -3.71
CA LEU A 20 12.93 3.15 -2.26
C LEU A 20 14.26 3.49 -1.57
N ALA A 21 15.37 3.10 -2.17
CA ALA A 21 16.71 3.41 -1.67
C ALA A 21 16.97 4.92 -1.60
N ALA A 22 16.59 5.66 -2.64
CA ALA A 22 16.72 7.13 -2.69
C ALA A 22 15.92 7.84 -1.58
N HIS A 23 14.85 7.20 -1.08
CA HIS A 23 14.02 7.72 0.01
C HIS A 23 14.33 7.07 1.38
N GLY A 24 15.37 6.23 1.47
CA GLY A 24 15.77 5.55 2.69
C GLY A 24 14.76 4.49 3.17
N ILE A 25 13.87 4.00 2.29
CA ILE A 25 12.84 3.02 2.60
C ILE A 25 13.44 1.62 2.54
N LYS A 26 13.26 0.86 3.62
CA LYS A 26 13.76 -0.50 3.81
C LYS A 26 12.63 -1.52 4.04
N ALA A 27 11.40 -1.04 4.19
CA ALA A 27 10.25 -1.88 4.43
C ALA A 27 8.98 -1.30 3.80
N LEU A 28 8.15 -2.18 3.22
CA LEU A 28 6.85 -1.83 2.68
C LEU A 28 5.75 -2.55 3.46
N VAL A 29 4.72 -1.79 3.81
CA VAL A 29 3.46 -2.26 4.33
C VAL A 29 2.44 -2.21 3.19
N LEU A 30 1.91 -3.35 2.80
CA LEU A 30 1.11 -3.52 1.60
C LEU A 30 -0.37 -3.72 1.96
N ASP A 31 -1.26 -2.95 1.33
CA ASP A 31 -2.68 -3.33 1.28
C ASP A 31 -2.87 -4.49 0.29
N VAL A 32 -4.01 -5.18 0.35
CA VAL A 32 -4.29 -6.34 -0.50
C VAL A 32 -5.23 -5.98 -1.66
N ASP A 33 -6.46 -5.61 -1.30
CA ASP A 33 -7.51 -5.42 -2.31
C ASP A 33 -7.23 -4.15 -3.15
N ASN A 34 -7.28 -4.30 -4.47
CA ASN A 34 -6.90 -3.27 -5.46
C ASN A 34 -5.46 -2.75 -5.37
N THR A 35 -4.60 -3.42 -4.61
CA THR A 35 -3.18 -3.11 -4.50
C THR A 35 -2.34 -4.29 -4.97
N LEU A 36 -2.42 -5.44 -4.31
CA LEU A 36 -1.75 -6.69 -4.71
C LEU A 36 -2.66 -7.58 -5.58
N THR A 37 -3.96 -7.50 -5.39
CA THR A 37 -4.97 -8.27 -6.14
C THR A 37 -6.11 -7.36 -6.54
N ALA A 38 -6.96 -7.82 -7.48
CA ALA A 38 -8.26 -7.20 -7.71
C ALA A 38 -9.14 -7.31 -6.44
N ASP A 39 -10.15 -6.42 -6.33
CA ASP A 39 -11.07 -6.38 -5.19
C ASP A 39 -11.67 -7.76 -4.90
N ASN A 40 -11.53 -8.19 -3.66
CA ASN A 40 -11.99 -9.49 -3.14
C ASN A 40 -11.46 -10.73 -3.92
N SER A 41 -10.33 -10.60 -4.62
CA SER A 41 -9.67 -11.69 -5.35
C SER A 41 -8.59 -12.37 -4.48
N GLN A 42 -8.33 -13.65 -4.79
CA GLN A 42 -7.18 -14.40 -4.27
C GLN A 42 -6.10 -14.59 -5.35
N VAL A 43 -6.35 -14.11 -6.56
CA VAL A 43 -5.43 -14.26 -7.69
C VAL A 43 -4.35 -13.18 -7.61
N LEU A 44 -3.09 -13.58 -7.64
CA LEU A 44 -1.93 -12.71 -7.78
C LEU A 44 -1.48 -12.75 -9.24
N GLU A 45 -1.39 -11.58 -9.86
CA GLU A 45 -0.90 -11.48 -11.23
C GLU A 45 0.60 -11.82 -11.29
N PRO A 46 1.08 -12.48 -12.37
CA PRO A 46 2.50 -12.83 -12.50
C PRO A 46 3.44 -11.63 -12.41
N THR A 47 3.02 -10.47 -12.89
CA THR A 47 3.79 -9.22 -12.83
C THR A 47 3.97 -8.74 -11.39
N VAL A 48 2.93 -8.83 -10.57
CA VAL A 48 2.98 -8.48 -9.14
C VAL A 48 3.83 -9.49 -8.37
N GLN A 49 3.75 -10.79 -8.72
CA GLN A 49 4.64 -11.80 -8.13
C GLN A 49 6.12 -11.48 -8.43
N ALA A 50 6.44 -11.19 -9.69
CA ALA A 50 7.79 -10.82 -10.09
C ALA A 50 8.29 -9.56 -9.35
N TRP A 51 7.42 -8.57 -9.16
CA TRP A 51 7.72 -7.38 -8.37
C TRP A 51 7.99 -7.70 -6.89
N LEU A 52 7.20 -8.57 -6.26
CA LEU A 52 7.44 -9.02 -4.88
C LEU A 52 8.82 -9.69 -4.75
N ASP A 53 9.20 -10.51 -5.73
CA ASP A 53 10.48 -11.20 -5.75
C ASP A 53 11.65 -10.23 -5.97
N GLU A 54 11.46 -9.21 -6.81
CA GLU A 54 12.42 -8.11 -6.98
C GLU A 54 12.62 -7.31 -5.68
N MET A 55 11.54 -6.99 -4.96
CA MET A 55 11.64 -6.30 -3.67
C MET A 55 12.41 -7.14 -2.64
N ARG A 56 12.14 -8.44 -2.57
CA ARG A 56 12.87 -9.37 -1.68
C ARG A 56 14.34 -9.45 -2.04
N ALA A 57 14.68 -9.59 -3.32
CA ALA A 57 16.05 -9.61 -3.81
C ALA A 57 16.81 -8.33 -3.47
N ALA A 58 16.13 -7.19 -3.47
CA ALA A 58 16.68 -5.90 -3.04
C ALA A 58 16.77 -5.73 -1.51
N GLY A 59 16.39 -6.74 -0.71
CA GLY A 59 16.42 -6.69 0.75
C GLY A 59 15.30 -5.87 1.38
N ILE A 60 14.26 -5.51 0.64
CA ILE A 60 13.09 -4.79 1.17
C ILE A 60 12.22 -5.76 1.96
N ARG A 61 11.95 -5.45 3.22
CA ARG A 61 11.07 -6.22 4.08
C ARG A 61 9.62 -5.90 3.75
N LEU A 62 8.78 -6.94 3.62
CA LEU A 62 7.40 -6.81 3.18
C LEU A 62 6.45 -7.39 4.23
N THR A 63 5.33 -6.75 4.46
CA THR A 63 4.22 -7.27 5.26
C THR A 63 2.89 -6.75 4.74
N ILE A 64 1.83 -7.52 4.96
CA ILE A 64 0.46 -7.15 4.60
C ILE A 64 -0.23 -6.48 5.79
N VAL A 65 -0.99 -5.41 5.54
CA VAL A 65 -1.89 -4.79 6.51
C VAL A 65 -3.26 -4.57 5.88
N SER A 66 -4.25 -5.31 6.32
CA SER A 66 -5.60 -5.29 5.74
C SER A 66 -6.68 -5.07 6.80
N ASN A 67 -7.77 -4.40 6.42
CA ASN A 67 -8.97 -4.29 7.26
C ASN A 67 -9.83 -5.57 7.24
N ASN A 68 -9.51 -6.49 6.35
CA ASN A 68 -10.21 -7.76 6.26
C ASN A 68 -9.88 -8.71 7.42
N THR A 69 -10.73 -9.72 7.63
CA THR A 69 -10.55 -10.72 8.66
C THR A 69 -9.36 -11.65 8.38
N ALA A 70 -8.85 -12.31 9.42
CA ALA A 70 -7.81 -13.33 9.29
C ALA A 70 -8.19 -14.44 8.30
N LYS A 71 -9.45 -14.87 8.30
CA LYS A 71 -9.98 -15.88 7.36
C LYS A 71 -9.79 -15.48 5.90
N ARG A 72 -9.88 -14.18 5.60
CA ARG A 72 -9.72 -13.64 4.23
C ARG A 72 -8.26 -13.44 3.85
N VAL A 73 -7.46 -12.89 4.75
CA VAL A 73 -6.09 -12.45 4.45
C VAL A 73 -5.09 -13.60 4.53
N ARG A 74 -5.25 -14.49 5.52
CA ARG A 74 -4.29 -15.56 5.82
C ARG A 74 -3.97 -16.46 4.63
N PRO A 75 -4.96 -17.05 3.90
CA PRO A 75 -4.65 -17.98 2.82
C PRO A 75 -3.86 -17.32 1.68
N PHE A 76 -4.13 -16.04 1.43
CA PHE A 76 -3.40 -15.25 0.45
C PHE A 76 -1.96 -14.97 0.90
N ALA A 77 -1.80 -14.46 2.13
CA ALA A 77 -0.50 -14.10 2.68
C ALA A 77 0.44 -15.31 2.81
N GLU A 78 -0.07 -16.45 3.29
CA GLU A 78 0.69 -17.70 3.39
C GLU A 78 1.14 -18.20 2.02
N ARG A 79 0.28 -18.14 0.99
CA ARG A 79 0.62 -18.54 -0.36
C ARG A 79 1.75 -17.71 -0.97
N ILE A 80 1.79 -16.42 -0.72
CA ILE A 80 2.85 -15.54 -1.22
C ILE A 80 4.02 -15.37 -0.24
N GLY A 81 4.00 -16.08 0.89
CA GLY A 81 5.08 -16.09 1.88
C GLY A 81 5.32 -14.75 2.57
N LEU A 82 4.25 -13.99 2.88
CA LEU A 82 4.35 -12.73 3.60
C LEU A 82 3.70 -12.82 4.99
N ASP A 83 4.30 -12.13 5.96
CA ASP A 83 3.64 -11.83 7.24
C ASP A 83 2.44 -10.89 7.02
N TRP A 84 1.48 -10.92 7.94
CA TRP A 84 0.23 -10.19 7.77
C TRP A 84 -0.39 -9.73 9.09
N VAL A 85 -1.07 -8.60 9.04
CA VAL A 85 -1.86 -8.00 10.12
C VAL A 85 -3.30 -7.83 9.64
N PRO A 86 -4.23 -8.68 10.08
CA PRO A 86 -5.65 -8.55 9.77
C PRO A 86 -6.32 -7.53 10.70
N LEU A 87 -7.55 -7.13 10.37
CA LEU A 87 -8.35 -6.20 11.18
C LEU A 87 -7.54 -4.97 11.60
N ALA A 88 -6.79 -4.42 10.67
CA ALA A 88 -5.80 -3.38 10.91
C ALA A 88 -6.39 -2.03 11.35
N CYS A 89 -7.73 -1.92 11.33
CA CYS A 89 -8.47 -0.71 11.72
C CYS A 89 -8.06 0.55 10.95
N LYS A 90 -7.66 0.42 9.68
CA LYS A 90 -7.45 1.60 8.83
C LYS A 90 -8.76 2.40 8.73
N PRO A 91 -8.79 3.69 8.91
CA PRO A 91 -7.69 4.67 8.80
C PRO A 91 -6.83 4.91 10.04
N PHE A 92 -7.04 4.21 11.14
CA PHE A 92 -6.19 4.36 12.32
C PHE A 92 -4.81 3.71 12.09
N THR A 93 -3.81 4.21 12.83
CA THR A 93 -2.41 3.77 12.67
C THR A 93 -2.08 2.46 13.41
N ILE A 94 -3.07 1.79 14.00
CA ILE A 94 -2.88 0.62 14.87
C ILE A 94 -2.19 -0.52 14.12
N GLY A 95 -2.75 -0.93 12.98
CA GLY A 95 -2.18 -2.00 12.17
C GLY A 95 -0.76 -1.72 11.69
N LEU A 96 -0.48 -0.46 11.30
CA LEU A 96 0.86 -0.05 10.88
C LEU A 96 1.87 -0.06 12.03
N ARG A 97 1.44 0.27 13.25
CA ARG A 97 2.32 0.16 14.44
C ARG A 97 2.71 -1.29 14.73
N VAL A 98 1.75 -2.22 14.59
CA VAL A 98 2.02 -3.66 14.72
C VAL A 98 2.99 -4.12 13.62
N ALA A 99 2.71 -3.81 12.37
CA ALA A 99 3.56 -4.14 11.23
C ALA A 99 4.99 -3.61 11.42
N ARG A 100 5.15 -2.34 11.80
CA ARG A 100 6.44 -1.73 12.05
C ARG A 100 7.27 -2.47 13.12
N ARG A 101 6.62 -2.86 14.23
CA ARG A 101 7.29 -3.62 15.30
C ARG A 101 7.79 -4.97 14.79
N ARG A 102 6.96 -5.69 14.04
CA ARG A 102 7.33 -6.98 13.44
C ARG A 102 8.45 -6.84 12.41
N LEU A 103 8.39 -5.80 11.58
CA LEU A 103 9.42 -5.48 10.60
C LEU A 103 10.73 -4.99 11.24
N GLY A 104 10.74 -4.60 12.52
CA GLY A 104 11.94 -4.11 13.21
C GLY A 104 12.56 -2.87 12.55
N CYS A 105 11.75 -1.94 12.05
CA CYS A 105 12.24 -0.75 11.34
C CYS A 105 11.79 0.55 11.99
N LYS A 106 12.49 1.63 11.66
CA LYS A 106 12.08 2.99 12.03
C LYS A 106 10.90 3.43 11.17
N LYS A 107 10.14 4.40 11.65
CA LYS A 107 9.00 4.97 10.92
C LYS A 107 9.43 5.63 9.60
N SER A 108 10.59 6.28 9.58
CA SER A 108 11.19 6.90 8.40
C SER A 108 11.75 5.90 7.39
N GLU A 109 11.89 4.63 7.76
CA GLU A 109 12.38 3.55 6.88
C GLU A 109 11.23 2.70 6.31
N MET A 110 9.99 3.07 6.57
CA MET A 110 8.80 2.31 6.20
C MET A 110 7.88 3.15 5.32
N ALA A 111 7.34 2.55 4.26
CA ALA A 111 6.29 3.15 3.46
C ALA A 111 5.03 2.29 3.45
N MET A 112 3.86 2.93 3.40
CA MET A 112 2.56 2.29 3.15
C MET A 112 2.27 2.34 1.66
N VAL A 113 1.93 1.19 1.10
CA VAL A 113 1.47 1.05 -0.28
C VAL A 113 0.00 0.66 -0.27
N GLY A 114 -0.84 1.46 -0.88
CA GLY A 114 -2.28 1.22 -0.93
C GLY A 114 -2.98 2.18 -1.88
N ASP A 115 -4.16 1.79 -2.34
CA ASP A 115 -4.91 2.49 -3.37
C ASP A 115 -5.94 3.50 -2.83
N GLN A 116 -6.23 3.49 -1.52
CA GLN A 116 -7.27 4.31 -0.91
C GLN A 116 -6.72 5.43 -0.02
N ILE A 117 -7.00 6.69 -0.40
CA ILE A 117 -6.58 7.86 0.40
C ILE A 117 -7.18 7.83 1.80
N PHE A 118 -8.48 7.54 1.92
CA PHE A 118 -9.19 7.58 3.21
C PHE A 118 -8.93 6.38 4.12
N ALA A 119 -8.30 5.33 3.63
CA ALA A 119 -7.89 4.20 4.47
C ALA A 119 -6.37 4.19 4.63
N ASP A 120 -5.65 4.04 3.53
CA ASP A 120 -4.22 3.78 3.55
C ASP A 120 -3.38 5.02 3.84
N ARG A 121 -3.68 6.16 3.18
CA ARG A 121 -2.98 7.42 3.43
C ARG A 121 -3.16 7.90 4.86
N MET A 122 -4.37 7.82 5.39
CA MET A 122 -4.61 8.20 6.79
C MET A 122 -3.92 7.25 7.77
N ALA A 123 -3.96 5.93 7.51
CA ALA A 123 -3.28 4.94 8.32
C ALA A 123 -1.75 5.10 8.28
N ALA A 124 -1.19 5.52 7.15
CA ALA A 124 0.24 5.79 7.00
C ALA A 124 0.73 6.83 8.04
N GLY A 125 -0.09 7.82 8.36
CA GLY A 125 0.24 8.86 9.32
C GLY A 125 1.49 9.66 8.88
N LEU A 126 2.63 9.47 9.56
CA LEU A 126 3.90 10.09 9.22
C LEU A 126 4.85 9.18 8.40
N CYS A 127 4.42 7.98 8.04
CA CYS A 127 5.15 7.14 7.09
C CYS A 127 4.93 7.66 5.68
N LEU A 128 5.86 7.34 4.78
CA LEU A 128 5.67 7.62 3.35
C LEU A 128 4.46 6.84 2.84
N TYR A 129 3.65 7.45 1.99
CA TYR A 129 2.53 6.80 1.33
C TYR A 129 2.73 6.79 -0.17
N LEU A 130 2.75 5.59 -0.73
CA LEU A 130 2.92 5.32 -2.14
C LEU A 130 1.59 4.80 -2.68
N MET A 131 0.99 5.53 -3.64
CA MET A 131 -0.34 5.23 -4.16
C MET A 131 -0.25 4.63 -5.58
N PRO A 132 -0.35 3.29 -5.74
CA PRO A 132 -0.61 2.73 -7.06
C PRO A 132 -2.05 3.05 -7.49
N ARG A 133 -2.23 3.40 -8.74
CA ARG A 133 -3.57 3.69 -9.28
C ARG A 133 -4.18 2.42 -9.86
N THR A 134 -5.26 1.94 -9.25
CA THR A 134 -6.09 0.85 -9.76
C THR A 134 -7.56 1.25 -9.74
N ASN A 135 -8.36 0.77 -10.67
CA ASN A 135 -9.74 1.22 -10.89
C ASN A 135 -10.75 0.05 -10.91
N HIS A 136 -10.63 -0.91 -9.98
CA HIS A 136 -11.46 -2.12 -10.02
C HIS A 136 -12.34 -2.34 -8.78
N ASP A 137 -12.79 -1.26 -8.15
CA ASP A 137 -13.68 -1.36 -6.98
C ASP A 137 -15.08 -1.81 -7.34
N LYS A 138 -15.57 -2.84 -6.67
CA LYS A 138 -16.95 -3.31 -6.72
C LYS A 138 -17.79 -2.89 -5.50
N ASN A 139 -17.14 -2.46 -4.43
CA ASN A 139 -17.80 -2.10 -3.18
C ASN A 139 -18.37 -0.67 -3.26
N LYS A 140 -19.69 -0.53 -3.13
CA LYS A 140 -20.41 0.76 -3.19
C LYS A 140 -19.90 1.80 -2.18
N PHE A 141 -19.47 1.36 -0.99
CA PHE A 141 -18.95 2.25 0.04
C PHE A 141 -17.56 2.78 -0.31
N VAL A 142 -16.73 1.95 -0.94
CA VAL A 142 -15.43 2.38 -1.48
C VAL A 142 -15.64 3.37 -2.62
N LEU A 143 -16.55 3.06 -3.55
CA LEU A 143 -16.89 3.96 -4.67
C LEU A 143 -17.38 5.33 -4.19
N LEU A 144 -18.13 5.39 -3.08
CA LEU A 144 -18.54 6.68 -2.49
C LEU A 144 -17.34 7.49 -2.00
N LYS A 145 -16.39 6.85 -1.33
CA LYS A 145 -15.14 7.50 -0.88
C LYS A 145 -14.29 7.97 -2.06
N ARG A 146 -14.21 7.18 -3.12
CA ARG A 146 -13.49 7.53 -4.36
C ARG A 146 -13.96 8.83 -5.01
N LYS A 147 -15.23 9.22 -4.83
CA LYS A 147 -15.74 10.50 -5.35
C LYS A 147 -15.02 11.72 -4.77
N PHE A 148 -14.42 11.60 -3.59
CA PHE A 148 -13.70 12.68 -2.92
C PHE A 148 -12.19 12.63 -3.14
N GLU A 149 -11.64 11.51 -3.63
CA GLU A 149 -10.20 11.35 -3.88
C GLU A 149 -9.65 12.28 -4.98
N PRO A 150 -10.37 12.58 -6.08
CA PRO A 150 -9.88 13.47 -7.13
C PRO A 150 -9.37 14.81 -6.61
N TYR A 151 -10.06 15.39 -5.63
CA TYR A 151 -9.63 16.64 -4.99
C TYR A 151 -8.19 16.58 -4.43
N TRP A 152 -7.84 15.45 -3.78
CA TRP A 152 -6.53 15.26 -3.17
C TRP A 152 -5.46 14.88 -4.19
N ILE A 153 -5.85 14.17 -5.23
CA ILE A 153 -5.02 13.81 -6.38
C ILE A 153 -4.68 15.07 -7.19
N ASP A 154 -5.67 15.90 -7.49
CA ASP A 154 -5.46 17.18 -8.18
C ASP A 154 -4.53 18.09 -7.37
N LYS A 155 -4.71 18.13 -6.05
CA LYS A 155 -3.85 18.89 -5.15
C LYS A 155 -2.40 18.38 -5.13
N TYR A 156 -2.19 17.09 -5.31
CA TYR A 156 -0.87 16.50 -5.50
C TYR A 156 -0.22 17.05 -6.78
N TYR A 157 -0.92 17.01 -7.90
CA TYR A 157 -0.40 17.52 -9.18
C TYR A 157 -0.19 19.04 -9.17
N GLN A 158 -1.08 19.82 -8.56
CA GLN A 158 -0.92 21.27 -8.42
C GLN A 158 0.34 21.65 -7.62
N LYS A 159 0.84 20.78 -6.76
CA LYS A 159 2.08 20.97 -6.00
C LYS A 159 3.33 20.47 -6.71
N GLY A 160 3.24 20.16 -7.99
CA GLY A 160 4.36 19.65 -8.78
C GLY A 160 4.55 18.14 -8.68
N GLY A 161 3.58 17.41 -8.14
CA GLY A 161 3.57 15.95 -8.16
C GLY A 161 3.48 15.41 -9.59
N LYS A 162 4.04 14.23 -9.83
CA LYS A 162 4.01 13.56 -11.14
C LYS A 162 3.54 12.12 -10.99
N LEU A 163 3.02 11.54 -12.08
CA LEU A 163 2.77 10.11 -12.16
C LEU A 163 4.11 9.40 -12.44
N TYR A 164 4.42 8.41 -11.61
CA TYR A 164 5.58 7.54 -11.81
C TYR A 164 5.17 6.32 -12.63
N GLU A 165 5.92 6.01 -13.69
CA GLU A 165 5.69 4.91 -14.62
C GLU A 165 6.82 3.88 -14.59
#